data_669207c97c5e96139642049d27cab3ee
#
_entry.id   669207c97c5e96139642049d27cab3ee
#
_cell.length_a   1.000
_cell.length_b   1.000
_cell.length_c   1.000
_cell.angle_alpha   90.00
_cell.angle_beta   90.00
_cell.angle_gamma   90.00
#
_symmetry.space_group_name_H-M   'P 1'
#
loop_
_entity.id
_entity.type
_entity.pdbx_description
1 polymer ?
#
loop_
_entity_poly.entity_id
_entity_poly.type
_entity_poly.pdbx_seq_one_letter_code
_entity_poly.pdbx_strand_id
1 'polypeptide(L)'
;CARLGDGVAREQLVGRYQKRFLRHAYRLLGDAEQARDAVQDAWLDILRGLPRLGDDGAFPAWAFRIVTRKCARHIAGLQKSRRILATVSVDPIPRGCAEDEIERAAERKPVREALAKLPAEQRVAVALFYLEDMSVAEVAVALEIPVGTVKTRLMHARQKLRAALEG
;
A
#
# COMPACT_ATOMS: atom_id res chain seq x y z
N CYS A 1 5.41 24.03 -0.94
CA CYS A 1 6.73 24.27 -0.29
C CYS A 1 7.75 23.18 -0.63
N ALA A 2 7.45 21.88 -0.47
CA ALA A 2 8.41 20.79 -0.78
C ALA A 2 8.87 20.74 -2.24
N ARG A 3 8.13 21.34 -3.18
CA ARG A 3 8.49 21.43 -4.60
C ARG A 3 9.65 22.38 -4.89
N LEU A 4 9.89 23.37 -4.04
CA LEU A 4 10.88 24.44 -4.25
C LEU A 4 12.28 24.12 -3.70
N GLY A 5 12.56 22.84 -3.39
CA GLY A 5 13.89 22.43 -2.93
C GLY A 5 14.16 22.66 -1.44
N ASP A 6 13.15 23.04 -0.67
CA ASP A 6 13.23 23.20 0.78
C ASP A 6 13.44 21.83 1.46
N GLY A 7 14.62 21.63 2.07
CA GLY A 7 14.97 20.38 2.77
C GLY A 7 14.04 20.07 3.92
N VAL A 8 13.65 21.08 4.70
CA VAL A 8 12.74 20.92 5.86
C VAL A 8 11.36 20.47 5.40
N ALA A 9 10.83 21.05 4.33
CA ALA A 9 9.53 20.64 3.79
C ALA A 9 9.55 19.22 3.23
N ARG A 10 10.69 18.76 2.66
CA ARG A 10 10.88 17.38 2.22
C ARG A 10 10.93 16.41 3.38
N GLU A 11 11.63 16.74 4.45
CA GLU A 11 11.69 15.91 5.68
C GLU A 11 10.30 15.77 6.30
N GLN A 12 9.53 16.84 6.39
CA GLN A 12 8.15 16.81 6.88
C GLN A 12 7.26 15.93 6.01
N LEU A 13 7.42 16.00 4.69
CA LEU A 13 6.67 15.16 3.76
C LEU A 13 7.01 13.69 3.95
N VAL A 14 8.29 13.36 4.05
CA VAL A 14 8.76 11.98 4.33
C VAL A 14 8.21 11.51 5.67
N GLY A 15 8.34 12.30 6.73
CA GLY A 15 7.84 11.96 8.07
C GLY A 15 6.33 11.67 8.07
N ARG A 16 5.55 12.42 7.29
CA ARG A 16 4.10 12.26 7.20
C ARG A 16 3.69 11.00 6.43
N TYR A 17 4.39 10.63 5.36
CA TYR A 17 3.98 9.58 4.43
C TYR A 17 4.74 8.27 4.57
N GLN A 18 5.92 8.26 5.19
CA GLN A 18 6.78 7.08 5.31
C GLN A 18 6.04 5.85 5.86
N LYS A 19 5.37 6.00 7.01
CA LYS A 19 4.62 4.90 7.64
C LYS A 19 3.42 4.45 6.79
N ARG A 20 2.78 5.39 6.10
CA ARG A 20 1.63 5.11 5.22
C ARG A 20 2.08 4.29 4.00
N PHE A 21 3.17 4.67 3.36
CA PHE A 21 3.74 3.94 2.22
C PHE A 21 4.25 2.57 2.62
N LEU A 22 4.91 2.43 3.78
CA LEU A 22 5.35 1.14 4.28
C LEU A 22 4.18 0.17 4.52
N ARG A 23 3.10 0.64 5.14
CA ARG A 23 1.89 -0.16 5.33
C ARG A 23 1.26 -0.59 4.01
N HIS A 24 1.19 0.32 3.04
CA HIS A 24 0.66 0.03 1.71
C HIS A 24 1.52 -1.02 0.99
N ALA A 25 2.84 -0.82 0.94
CA ALA A 25 3.77 -1.76 0.35
C ALA A 25 3.72 -3.14 1.02
N TYR A 26 3.63 -3.17 2.36
CA TYR A 26 3.49 -4.42 3.10
C TYR A 26 2.19 -5.17 2.76
N ARG A 27 1.07 -4.47 2.57
CA ARG A 27 -0.19 -5.08 2.13
C ARG A 27 -0.07 -5.73 0.75
N LEU A 28 0.76 -5.16 -0.13
CA LEU A 28 1.01 -5.68 -1.47
C LEU A 28 2.02 -6.83 -1.51
N LEU A 29 3.10 -6.72 -0.75
CA LEU A 29 4.25 -7.62 -0.82
C LEU A 29 4.21 -8.74 0.23
N GLY A 30 3.59 -8.50 1.39
CA GLY A 30 3.54 -9.44 2.51
C GLY A 30 4.87 -9.63 3.26
N ASP A 31 5.90 -8.87 2.90
CA ASP A 31 7.24 -8.93 3.48
C ASP A 31 7.75 -7.53 3.85
N ALA A 32 8.19 -7.36 5.09
CA ALA A 32 8.58 -6.06 5.63
C ALA A 32 9.88 -5.53 5.00
N GLU A 33 10.82 -6.39 4.69
CA GLU A 33 12.11 -6.02 4.10
C GLU A 33 11.93 -5.56 2.66
N GLN A 34 11.19 -6.32 1.87
CA GLN A 34 10.82 -5.94 0.51
C GLN A 34 9.96 -4.68 0.46
N ALA A 35 9.07 -4.48 1.44
CA ALA A 35 8.28 -3.27 1.55
C ALA A 35 9.18 -2.04 1.79
N ARG A 36 10.20 -2.14 2.64
CA ARG A 36 11.17 -1.07 2.86
C ARG A 36 11.95 -0.74 1.59
N ASP A 37 12.44 -1.76 0.89
CA ASP A 37 13.18 -1.58 -0.36
C ASP A 37 12.32 -0.90 -1.44
N ALA A 38 11.08 -1.37 -1.62
CA ALA A 38 10.15 -0.78 -2.58
C ALA A 38 9.82 0.70 -2.24
N VAL A 39 9.61 1.02 -0.96
CA VAL A 39 9.33 2.38 -0.51
C VAL A 39 10.55 3.27 -0.65
N GLN A 40 11.75 2.79 -0.35
CA GLN A 40 12.99 3.53 -0.55
C GLN A 40 13.18 3.90 -2.04
N ASP A 41 12.98 2.95 -2.94
CA ASP A 41 13.01 3.19 -4.37
C ASP A 41 11.91 4.15 -4.82
N ALA A 42 10.72 4.06 -4.23
CA ALA A 42 9.62 4.96 -4.52
C ALA A 42 9.93 6.41 -4.13
N TRP A 43 10.56 6.63 -2.96
CA TRP A 43 10.96 7.96 -2.54
C TRP A 43 11.91 8.66 -3.51
N LEU A 44 12.85 7.92 -4.11
CA LEU A 44 13.74 8.49 -5.12
C LEU A 44 12.95 9.04 -6.32
N ASP A 45 11.96 8.30 -6.79
CA ASP A 45 11.12 8.73 -7.91
C ASP A 45 10.15 9.85 -7.50
N ILE A 46 9.57 9.77 -6.29
CA ILE A 46 8.69 10.80 -5.74
C ILE A 46 9.43 12.14 -5.65
N LEU A 47 10.60 12.16 -5.02
CA LEU A 47 11.38 13.39 -4.84
C LEU A 47 11.87 13.98 -6.18
N ARG A 48 12.20 13.15 -7.15
CA ARG A 48 12.54 13.59 -8.52
C ARG A 48 11.34 14.15 -9.27
N GLY A 49 10.18 13.56 -9.10
CA GLY A 49 8.94 13.95 -9.79
C GLY A 49 8.19 15.11 -9.12
N LEU A 50 8.43 15.36 -7.83
CA LEU A 50 7.71 16.35 -7.03
C LEU A 50 7.70 17.78 -7.64
N PRO A 51 8.82 18.30 -8.20
CA PRO A 51 8.81 19.62 -8.81
C PRO A 51 7.88 19.76 -10.04
N ARG A 52 7.56 18.64 -10.68
CA ARG A 52 6.70 18.60 -11.88
C ARG A 52 5.23 18.36 -11.54
N LEU A 53 4.92 18.07 -10.28
CA LEU A 53 3.55 17.86 -9.84
C LEU A 53 2.79 19.19 -9.89
N GLY A 54 1.78 19.29 -10.76
CA GLY A 54 1.03 20.52 -11.00
C GLY A 54 0.07 20.90 -9.86
N ASP A 55 -0.45 19.90 -9.15
CA ASP A 55 -1.46 20.04 -8.11
C ASP A 55 -1.03 19.33 -6.82
N ASP A 56 -0.97 20.07 -5.73
CA ASP A 56 -0.61 19.52 -4.41
C ASP A 56 -1.68 18.54 -3.89
N GLY A 57 -2.94 18.75 -4.24
CA GLY A 57 -4.04 17.84 -3.91
C GLY A 57 -3.93 16.47 -4.56
N ALA A 58 -3.29 16.40 -5.73
CA ALA A 58 -3.05 15.14 -6.43
C ALA A 58 -1.88 14.33 -5.85
N PHE A 59 -1.09 14.91 -4.93
CA PHE A 59 0.10 14.25 -4.38
C PHE A 59 -0.19 12.86 -3.78
N PRO A 60 -1.19 12.66 -2.92
CA PRO A 60 -1.40 11.36 -2.30
C PRO A 60 -1.62 10.24 -3.33
N ALA A 61 -2.57 10.42 -4.25
CA ALA A 61 -2.87 9.41 -5.27
C ALA A 61 -1.67 9.16 -6.20
N TRP A 62 -0.98 10.21 -6.62
CA TRP A 62 0.22 10.12 -7.45
C TRP A 62 1.37 9.40 -6.75
N ALA A 63 1.63 9.71 -5.48
CA ALA A 63 2.71 9.09 -4.71
C ALA A 63 2.40 7.61 -4.41
N PHE A 64 1.19 7.27 -4.00
CA PHE A 64 0.77 5.87 -3.82
C PHE A 64 0.83 5.07 -5.12
N ARG A 65 0.55 5.68 -6.28
CA ARG A 65 0.76 5.06 -7.58
C ARG A 65 2.21 4.67 -7.83
N ILE A 66 3.16 5.55 -7.47
CA ILE A 66 4.60 5.25 -7.58
C ILE A 66 4.98 4.08 -6.68
N VAL A 67 4.52 4.07 -5.43
CA VAL A 67 4.75 2.96 -4.49
C VAL A 67 4.18 1.66 -5.04
N THR A 68 2.95 1.67 -5.53
CA THR A 68 2.28 0.50 -6.14
C THR A 68 3.09 -0.06 -7.33
N ARG A 69 3.61 0.81 -8.20
CA ARG A 69 4.47 0.40 -9.32
C ARG A 69 5.78 -0.24 -8.86
N LYS A 70 6.41 0.30 -7.82
CA LYS A 70 7.62 -0.31 -7.27
C LYS A 70 7.33 -1.69 -6.70
N CYS A 71 6.25 -1.83 -5.93
CA CYS A 71 5.82 -3.14 -5.41
C CYS A 71 5.54 -4.15 -6.54
N ALA A 72 4.88 -3.74 -7.61
CA ALA A 72 4.62 -4.60 -8.77
C ALA A 72 5.91 -5.08 -9.43
N ARG A 73 6.94 -4.23 -9.54
CA ARG A 73 8.26 -4.60 -10.05
C ARG A 73 8.97 -5.61 -9.15
N HIS A 74 8.89 -5.45 -7.83
CA HIS A 74 9.42 -6.42 -6.87
C HIS A 74 8.74 -7.79 -7.02
N ILE A 75 7.42 -7.83 -7.14
CA ILE A 75 6.66 -9.08 -7.37
C ILE A 75 7.11 -9.76 -8.68
N ALA A 76 7.21 -9.00 -9.77
CA ALA A 76 7.65 -9.53 -11.07
C ALA A 76 9.09 -10.06 -11.02
N GLY A 77 9.99 -9.38 -10.32
CA GLY A 77 11.37 -9.81 -10.09
C GLY A 77 11.45 -11.12 -9.32
N LEU A 78 10.66 -11.26 -8.25
CA LEU A 78 10.58 -12.49 -7.45
C LEU A 78 10.01 -13.66 -8.24
N GLN A 79 8.97 -13.44 -9.06
CA GLN A 79 8.41 -14.47 -9.92
C GLN A 79 9.42 -14.97 -10.93
N LYS A 80 10.21 -14.07 -11.51
CA LYS A 80 11.31 -14.42 -12.42
C LYS A 80 12.40 -15.22 -11.71
N SER A 81 12.81 -14.81 -10.52
CA SER A 81 13.80 -15.53 -9.70
C SER A 81 13.31 -16.90 -9.25
N ARG A 82 12.03 -17.02 -8.86
CA ARG A 82 11.41 -18.31 -8.51
C ARG A 82 11.32 -19.26 -9.69
N ARG A 83 11.10 -18.79 -10.91
CA ARG A 83 11.15 -19.61 -12.13
C ARG A 83 12.55 -20.14 -12.41
N ILE A 84 13.58 -19.39 -12.04
CA ILE A 84 14.99 -19.81 -12.19
C ILE A 84 15.40 -20.77 -11.08
N LEU A 85 14.84 -20.60 -9.86
CA LEU A 85 15.17 -21.38 -8.66
C LEU A 85 14.11 -22.44 -8.29
N ALA A 86 13.29 -22.90 -9.24
CA ALA A 86 12.15 -23.78 -9.02
C ALA A 86 12.51 -25.15 -8.43
N THR A 87 13.14 -25.19 -7.24
CA THR A 87 13.39 -26.42 -6.46
C THR A 87 13.29 -26.27 -4.95
N VAL A 88 12.86 -25.13 -4.39
CA VAL A 88 12.64 -25.05 -2.93
C VAL A 88 11.38 -24.26 -2.65
N SER A 89 10.33 -24.95 -2.26
CA SER A 89 9.11 -24.40 -1.70
C SER A 89 9.34 -24.01 -0.24
N VAL A 90 9.27 -22.71 0.04
CA VAL A 90 9.07 -22.21 1.41
C VAL A 90 7.98 -21.15 1.35
N ASP A 91 6.83 -21.48 1.94
CA ASP A 91 5.75 -20.52 2.16
C ASP A 91 6.21 -19.48 3.20
N PRO A 92 6.15 -18.18 2.88
CA PRO A 92 6.49 -17.16 3.87
C PRO A 92 5.33 -16.97 4.84
N ILE A 93 5.53 -17.33 6.09
CA ILE A 93 4.67 -16.95 7.21
C ILE A 93 4.82 -15.43 7.42
N PRO A 94 3.73 -14.65 7.46
CA PRO A 94 3.82 -13.21 7.70
C PRO A 94 4.30 -12.96 9.13
N ARG A 95 5.52 -12.52 9.30
CA ARG A 95 6.03 -12.04 10.58
C ARG A 95 5.92 -10.52 10.67
N GLY A 96 5.18 -10.14 11.68
CA GLY A 96 4.94 -8.87 12.33
C GLY A 96 5.65 -7.59 11.88
N CYS A 97 4.85 -6.58 11.61
CA CYS A 97 5.24 -5.19 11.77
C CYS A 97 5.05 -4.76 13.22
N ALA A 98 6.16 -4.41 13.83
CA ALA A 98 6.48 -3.46 14.88
C ALA A 98 5.48 -3.14 16.01
N GLU A 99 6.05 -3.19 17.17
CA GLU A 99 5.60 -3.10 18.55
C GLU A 99 4.74 -1.88 18.95
N ASP A 100 4.63 -0.84 18.13
CA ASP A 100 3.79 0.34 18.39
C ASP A 100 2.28 0.14 18.09
N GLU A 101 1.90 -1.01 17.50
CA GLU A 101 0.52 -1.34 17.18
C GLU A 101 -0.17 -2.26 18.20
N ILE A 102 0.54 -2.78 19.18
CA ILE A 102 0.00 -3.82 20.09
C ILE A 102 -1.11 -3.26 20.99
N GLU A 103 -0.99 -2.04 21.48
CA GLU A 103 -2.00 -1.42 22.35
C GLU A 103 -3.27 -0.98 21.62
N ARG A 104 -3.15 -0.55 20.34
CA ARG A 104 -4.32 -0.23 19.51
C ARG A 104 -4.91 -1.45 18.80
N ALA A 105 -4.22 -2.58 18.86
CA ALA A 105 -4.59 -3.82 18.17
C ALA A 105 -5.65 -4.62 18.90
N ALA A 106 -5.76 -4.51 20.23
CA ALA A 106 -6.69 -5.30 21.03
C ALA A 106 -8.15 -4.98 20.68
N GLU A 107 -8.50 -3.71 20.47
CA GLU A 107 -9.87 -3.29 20.13
C GLU A 107 -10.25 -3.54 18.67
N ARG A 108 -9.26 -3.71 17.77
CA ARG A 108 -9.47 -3.86 16.33
C ARG A 108 -9.16 -5.25 15.80
N LYS A 109 -8.89 -6.21 16.67
CA LYS A 109 -8.52 -7.58 16.29
C LYS A 109 -9.51 -8.24 15.33
N PRO A 110 -10.85 -8.20 15.56
CA PRO A 110 -11.81 -8.82 14.65
C PRO A 110 -11.78 -8.19 13.24
N VAL A 111 -11.69 -6.88 13.16
CA VAL A 111 -11.63 -6.15 11.88
C VAL A 111 -10.33 -6.47 11.15
N ARG A 112 -9.21 -6.56 11.85
CA ARG A 112 -7.92 -6.91 11.26
C ARG A 112 -7.89 -8.33 10.73
N GLU A 113 -8.47 -9.26 11.47
CA GLU A 113 -8.60 -10.66 11.04
C GLU A 113 -9.54 -10.78 9.81
N ALA A 114 -10.64 -10.06 9.80
CA ALA A 114 -11.55 -10.00 8.66
C ALA A 114 -10.87 -9.40 7.41
N LEU A 115 -10.11 -8.31 7.58
CA LEU A 115 -9.32 -7.71 6.50
C LEU A 115 -8.23 -8.66 5.98
N ALA A 116 -7.57 -9.42 6.87
CA ALA A 116 -6.54 -10.38 6.49
C ALA A 116 -7.09 -11.52 5.62
N LYS A 117 -8.36 -11.87 5.78
CA LYS A 117 -9.06 -12.89 4.96
C LYS A 117 -9.45 -12.39 3.56
N LEU A 118 -9.41 -11.08 3.30
CA LEU A 118 -9.68 -10.54 1.97
C LEU A 118 -8.55 -10.89 1.00
N PRO A 119 -8.86 -11.14 -0.28
CA PRO A 119 -7.86 -11.16 -1.34
C PRO A 119 -7.04 -9.86 -1.33
N ALA A 120 -5.75 -9.95 -1.65
CA ALA A 120 -4.82 -8.81 -1.60
C ALA A 120 -5.35 -7.57 -2.35
N GLU A 121 -5.92 -7.76 -3.52
CA GLU A 121 -6.49 -6.68 -4.34
C GLU A 121 -7.67 -5.96 -3.68
N GLN A 122 -8.55 -6.69 -2.99
CA GLN A 122 -9.69 -6.12 -2.26
C GLN A 122 -9.19 -5.41 -0.99
N ARG A 123 -8.27 -6.02 -0.27
CA ARG A 123 -7.66 -5.45 0.95
C ARG A 123 -6.98 -4.12 0.69
N VAL A 124 -6.22 -4.02 -0.38
CA VAL A 124 -5.53 -2.78 -0.77
C VAL A 124 -6.52 -1.70 -1.16
N ALA A 125 -7.55 -2.00 -1.94
CA ALA A 125 -8.59 -1.03 -2.29
C ALA A 125 -9.34 -0.51 -1.06
N VAL A 126 -9.71 -1.39 -0.12
CA VAL A 126 -10.34 -1.03 1.16
C VAL A 126 -9.42 -0.12 1.99
N ALA A 127 -8.13 -0.48 2.07
CA ALA A 127 -7.18 0.31 2.84
C ALA A 127 -7.01 1.73 2.29
N LEU A 128 -6.85 1.90 0.98
CA LEU A 128 -6.74 3.22 0.36
C LEU A 128 -8.01 4.05 0.54
N PHE A 129 -9.17 3.43 0.38
CA PHE A 129 -10.45 4.12 0.49
C PHE A 129 -10.79 4.53 1.93
N TYR A 130 -10.67 3.60 2.91
CA TYR A 130 -11.11 3.83 4.28
C TYR A 130 -10.01 4.30 5.24
N LEU A 131 -8.75 3.90 5.03
CA LEU A 131 -7.66 4.26 5.94
C LEU A 131 -6.85 5.45 5.44
N GLU A 132 -6.81 5.66 4.13
CA GLU A 132 -6.11 6.78 3.51
C GLU A 132 -7.05 7.89 3.03
N ASP A 133 -8.37 7.74 3.29
CA ASP A 133 -9.42 8.71 2.93
C ASP A 133 -9.43 9.11 1.44
N MET A 134 -9.07 8.17 0.56
CA MET A 134 -9.05 8.41 -0.88
C MET A 134 -10.45 8.23 -1.48
N SER A 135 -10.81 9.11 -2.40
CA SER A 135 -11.97 8.91 -3.27
C SER A 135 -11.78 7.70 -4.18
N VAL A 136 -12.87 7.17 -4.73
CA VAL A 136 -12.80 6.06 -5.69
C VAL A 136 -11.91 6.40 -6.89
N ALA A 137 -11.96 7.66 -7.37
CA ALA A 137 -11.12 8.13 -8.46
C ALA A 137 -9.62 8.14 -8.08
N GLU A 138 -9.29 8.59 -6.87
CA GLU A 138 -7.91 8.56 -6.36
C GLU A 138 -7.39 7.14 -6.17
N VAL A 139 -8.22 6.22 -5.66
CA VAL A 139 -7.86 4.79 -5.57
C VAL A 139 -7.60 4.21 -6.95
N ALA A 140 -8.41 4.55 -7.95
CA ALA A 140 -8.20 4.12 -9.33
C ALA A 140 -6.85 4.60 -9.88
N VAL A 141 -6.46 5.84 -9.60
CA VAL A 141 -5.15 6.38 -9.96
C VAL A 141 -4.03 5.65 -9.20
N ALA A 142 -4.16 5.50 -7.89
CA ALA A 142 -3.14 4.87 -7.04
C ALA A 142 -2.86 3.41 -7.41
N LEU A 143 -3.89 2.66 -7.80
CA LEU A 143 -3.80 1.25 -8.17
C LEU A 143 -3.65 1.02 -9.69
N GLU A 144 -3.77 2.06 -10.50
CA GLU A 144 -3.75 1.99 -11.98
C GLU A 144 -4.82 1.03 -12.56
N ILE A 145 -6.01 1.10 -12.01
CA ILE A 145 -7.16 0.29 -12.44
C ILE A 145 -8.35 1.19 -12.76
N PRO A 146 -9.29 0.73 -13.59
CA PRO A 146 -10.52 1.48 -13.89
C PRO A 146 -11.35 1.75 -12.62
N VAL A 147 -12.04 2.88 -12.59
CA VAL A 147 -12.97 3.25 -11.50
C VAL A 147 -14.03 2.17 -11.26
N GLY A 148 -14.56 1.55 -12.32
CA GLY A 148 -15.50 0.44 -12.19
C GLY A 148 -14.93 -0.76 -11.47
N THR A 149 -13.66 -1.08 -11.70
CA THR A 149 -12.94 -2.15 -10.98
C THR A 149 -12.78 -1.83 -9.50
N VAL A 150 -12.46 -0.58 -9.14
CA VAL A 150 -12.41 -0.14 -7.73
C VAL A 150 -13.76 -0.35 -7.06
N LYS A 151 -14.85 0.10 -7.67
CA LYS A 151 -16.21 -0.06 -7.14
C LYS A 151 -16.56 -1.52 -6.90
N THR A 152 -16.25 -2.40 -7.86
CA THR A 152 -16.48 -3.85 -7.74
C THR A 152 -15.65 -4.47 -6.62
N ARG A 153 -14.36 -4.13 -6.51
CA ARG A 153 -13.49 -4.60 -5.41
C ARG A 153 -14.01 -4.17 -4.04
N LEU A 154 -14.41 -2.90 -3.90
CA LEU A 154 -14.98 -2.39 -2.65
C LEU A 154 -16.32 -3.06 -2.30
N MET A 155 -17.17 -3.30 -3.30
CA MET A 155 -18.45 -4.00 -3.10
C MET A 155 -18.23 -5.42 -2.58
N HIS A 156 -17.39 -6.21 -3.25
CA HIS A 156 -17.09 -7.58 -2.84
C HIS A 156 -16.39 -7.63 -1.46
N ALA A 157 -15.50 -6.68 -1.21
CA ALA A 157 -14.83 -6.58 0.09
C ALA A 157 -15.84 -6.31 1.23
N ARG A 158 -16.79 -5.37 1.03
CA ARG A 158 -17.84 -5.08 2.02
C ARG A 158 -18.72 -6.31 2.30
N GLN A 159 -19.10 -7.06 1.27
CA GLN A 159 -19.89 -8.29 1.43
C GLN A 159 -19.14 -9.33 2.28
N LYS A 160 -17.85 -9.55 1.99
CA LYS A 160 -17.02 -10.50 2.75
C LYS A 160 -16.77 -10.03 4.19
N LEU A 161 -16.51 -8.74 4.39
CA LEU A 161 -16.31 -8.18 5.72
C LEU A 161 -17.58 -8.27 6.57
N ARG A 162 -18.75 -7.98 5.99
CA ARG A 162 -20.03 -8.15 6.67
C ARG A 162 -20.25 -9.59 7.09
N ALA A 163 -20.07 -10.55 6.18
CA ALA A 163 -20.21 -11.98 6.49
C ALA A 163 -19.22 -12.45 7.58
N ALA A 164 -18.02 -11.90 7.61
CA ALA A 164 -17.00 -12.25 8.61
C ALA A 164 -17.25 -11.64 10.00
N LEU A 165 -17.97 -10.52 10.08
CA LEU A 165 -18.27 -9.82 11.34
C LEU A 165 -19.63 -10.19 11.92
N GLU A 166 -20.56 -10.67 11.09
CA GLU A 166 -21.91 -11.12 11.51
C GLU A 166 -21.95 -12.62 11.86
N GLY A 167 -20.94 -13.37 11.48
CA GLY A 167 -20.78 -14.81 11.80
C GLY A 167 -19.90 -15.04 12.99
#